data_a8a762d65f25d71615664d237b5aa693
#
_entry.id   a8a762d65f25d71615664d237b5aa693
#
_cell.length_a   1.000
_cell.length_b   1.000
_cell.length_c   1.000
_cell.angle_alpha   90.00
_cell.angle_beta   90.00
_cell.angle_gamma   90.00
#
_symmetry.space_group_name_H-M   'P 1'
#
loop_
_entity.id
_entity.type
_entity.pdbx_description
1 polymer ?
#
loop_
_entity_poly.entity_id
_entity_poly.type
_entity_poly.pdbx_seq_one_letter_code
_entity_poly.pdbx_strand_id
1 'polypeptide(L)'
;EKYLAKTETLEEQTLEEAIEEEKQIPVDICNHALLVGFGRVGSLLGEKLMAAGIPLVVIETSRTRVDELRERGIRAVLGNAANEEIMNLAHLDCARWLLLTIPNGYEAGEIVACARQKCPSIEIIARAHYDDEVEYITERGANQVVMGEREIARTMLELIETPPAGDVATAS
;
A
#
# COMPACT_ATOMS: atom_id res chain seq x y z
N GLU A 1 2.65 -6.73 -31.66
CA GLU A 1 3.62 -5.60 -31.75
C GLU A 1 2.96 -4.25 -31.49
N LYS A 2 1.83 -3.92 -32.12
CA LYS A 2 1.16 -2.62 -31.95
C LYS A 2 0.56 -2.37 -30.55
N TYR A 3 0.18 -3.42 -29.82
CA TYR A 3 -0.31 -3.34 -28.45
C TYR A 3 0.83 -3.17 -27.44
N LEU A 4 1.95 -3.87 -27.62
CA LEU A 4 3.14 -3.75 -26.78
C LEU A 4 3.73 -2.33 -26.85
N ALA A 5 3.92 -1.80 -28.06
CA ALA A 5 4.43 -0.45 -28.26
C ALA A 5 3.53 0.64 -27.65
N LYS A 6 2.19 0.43 -27.62
CA LYS A 6 1.27 1.37 -27.02
C LYS A 6 1.30 1.34 -25.50
N THR A 7 1.56 0.17 -24.91
CA THR A 7 1.70 0.00 -23.46
C THR A 7 3.00 0.61 -22.97
N GLU A 8 4.12 0.37 -23.66
CA GLU A 8 5.42 0.98 -23.36
C GLU A 8 5.36 2.53 -23.44
N THR A 9 4.72 3.09 -24.46
CA THR A 9 4.57 4.55 -24.59
C THR A 9 3.71 5.17 -23.48
N LEU A 10 2.68 4.44 -22.98
CA LEU A 10 1.86 4.90 -21.85
C LEU A 10 2.62 4.83 -20.53
N GLU A 11 3.44 3.81 -20.34
CA GLU A 11 4.29 3.68 -19.15
C GLU A 11 5.38 4.74 -19.12
N GLU A 12 6.03 5.03 -20.26
CA GLU A 12 7.02 6.11 -20.39
C GLU A 12 6.38 7.49 -20.13
N GLN A 13 5.21 7.78 -20.67
CA GLN A 13 4.50 9.03 -20.42
C GLN A 13 4.10 9.18 -18.94
N THR A 14 3.64 8.11 -18.31
CA THR A 14 3.28 8.12 -16.89
C THR A 14 4.52 8.36 -16.02
N LEU A 15 5.65 7.82 -16.41
CA LEU A 15 6.92 8.02 -15.72
C LEU A 15 7.44 9.46 -15.86
N GLU A 16 7.42 10.03 -17.08
CA GLU A 16 7.81 11.42 -17.32
C GLU A 16 6.92 12.40 -16.53
N GLU A 17 5.62 12.17 -16.49
CA GLU A 17 4.68 12.96 -15.69
C GLU A 17 4.98 12.83 -14.19
N ALA A 18 5.26 11.63 -13.70
CA ALA A 18 5.61 11.39 -12.30
C ALA A 18 6.92 12.11 -11.92
N ILE A 19 7.92 12.10 -12.81
CA ILE A 19 9.22 12.81 -12.61
C ILE A 19 9.01 14.34 -12.55
N GLU A 20 8.16 14.91 -13.40
CA GLU A 20 7.85 16.35 -13.35
C GLU A 20 7.13 16.75 -12.06
N GLU A 21 6.28 15.86 -11.55
CA GLU A 21 5.50 16.07 -10.32
C GLU A 21 6.30 15.84 -9.04
N GLU A 22 7.40 15.08 -9.10
CA GLU A 22 8.34 14.87 -7.97
C GLU A 22 8.89 16.17 -7.41
N LYS A 23 9.11 17.18 -8.25
CA LYS A 23 9.55 18.51 -7.81
C LYS A 23 8.60 19.15 -6.78
N GLN A 24 7.43 18.56 -6.57
CA GLN A 24 6.43 18.98 -5.58
C GLN A 24 6.44 18.17 -4.28
N ILE A 25 7.09 16.99 -4.25
CA ILE A 25 7.25 16.22 -3.02
C ILE A 25 8.50 16.72 -2.31
N PRO A 26 8.39 17.28 -1.08
CA PRO A 26 9.56 17.73 -0.35
C PRO A 26 10.55 16.59 -0.13
N VAL A 27 11.82 16.82 -0.47
CA VAL A 27 12.93 15.85 -0.35
C VAL A 27 13.20 15.43 1.10
N ASP A 28 12.62 16.13 2.08
CA ASP A 28 12.83 15.95 3.51
C ASP A 28 11.87 14.97 4.20
N ILE A 29 10.98 14.30 3.42
CA ILE A 29 10.09 13.30 4.01
C ILE A 29 10.85 11.99 4.24
N CYS A 30 11.08 11.68 5.51
CA CYS A 30 11.67 10.42 5.94
C CYS A 30 10.86 9.81 7.09
N ASN A 31 11.11 8.55 7.41
CA ASN A 31 10.40 7.81 8.46
C ASN A 31 8.87 7.77 8.26
N HIS A 32 8.45 7.78 7.00
CA HIS A 32 7.06 7.77 6.58
C HIS A 32 6.56 6.35 6.28
N ALA A 33 5.25 6.21 6.17
CA ALA A 33 4.61 5.04 5.58
C ALA A 33 4.46 5.27 4.07
N LEU A 34 4.99 4.34 3.28
CA LEU A 34 4.79 4.29 1.84
C LEU A 34 3.64 3.31 1.55
N LEU A 35 2.51 3.85 1.12
CA LEU A 35 1.29 3.09 0.87
C LEU A 35 1.07 2.89 -0.63
N VAL A 36 1.02 1.65 -1.07
CA VAL A 36 0.75 1.28 -2.47
C VAL A 36 -0.70 0.89 -2.64
N GLY A 37 -1.41 1.69 -3.43
CA GLY A 37 -2.84 1.57 -3.69
C GLY A 37 -3.69 2.33 -2.68
N PHE A 38 -4.63 3.17 -3.17
CA PHE A 38 -5.56 3.92 -2.35
C PHE A 38 -7.02 3.56 -2.66
N GLY A 39 -7.27 2.25 -2.78
CA GLY A 39 -8.60 1.69 -2.90
C GLY A 39 -9.31 1.59 -1.54
N ARG A 40 -10.29 0.69 -1.41
CA ARG A 40 -11.09 0.53 -0.19
C ARG A 40 -10.27 0.28 1.08
N VAL A 41 -9.28 -0.60 1.01
CA VAL A 41 -8.42 -0.91 2.17
C VAL A 41 -7.38 0.20 2.38
N GLY A 42 -6.75 0.65 1.29
CA GLY A 42 -5.72 1.70 1.37
C GLY A 42 -6.25 3.02 1.91
N SER A 43 -7.46 3.45 1.52
CA SER A 43 -8.07 4.67 2.06
C SER A 43 -8.33 4.58 3.56
N LEU A 44 -8.90 3.46 4.03
CA LEU A 44 -9.14 3.23 5.47
C LEU A 44 -7.84 3.23 6.27
N LEU A 45 -6.78 2.58 5.75
CA LEU A 45 -5.48 2.54 6.40
C LEU A 45 -4.81 3.92 6.39
N GLY A 46 -4.81 4.61 5.25
CA GLY A 46 -4.24 5.93 5.09
C GLY A 46 -4.85 6.96 6.03
N GLU A 47 -6.18 6.97 6.18
CA GLU A 47 -6.89 7.85 7.13
C GLU A 47 -6.46 7.59 8.58
N LYS A 48 -6.30 6.31 8.98
CA LYS A 48 -5.83 5.96 10.33
C LYS A 48 -4.37 6.36 10.56
N LEU A 49 -3.50 6.19 9.56
CA LEU A 49 -2.11 6.62 9.64
C LEU A 49 -1.99 8.14 9.83
N MET A 50 -2.74 8.91 9.04
CA MET A 50 -2.79 10.36 9.17
C MET A 50 -3.34 10.81 10.53
N ALA A 51 -4.40 10.17 11.01
CA ALA A 51 -4.96 10.47 12.33
C ALA A 51 -3.98 10.14 13.47
N ALA A 52 -3.08 9.17 13.28
CA ALA A 52 -2.01 8.84 14.20
C ALA A 52 -0.76 9.74 14.06
N GLY A 53 -0.79 10.73 13.15
CA GLY A 53 0.33 11.63 12.89
C GLY A 53 1.52 10.97 12.17
N ILE A 54 1.30 9.83 11.52
CA ILE A 54 2.32 9.14 10.75
C ILE A 54 2.40 9.79 9.37
N PRO A 55 3.57 10.30 8.94
CA PRO A 55 3.74 10.85 7.61
C PRO A 55 3.43 9.79 6.55
N LEU A 56 2.71 10.17 5.49
CA LEU A 56 2.21 9.26 4.48
C LEU A 56 2.60 9.73 3.07
N VAL A 57 3.11 8.81 2.27
CA VAL A 57 3.25 8.94 0.82
C VAL A 57 2.47 7.80 0.16
N VAL A 58 1.70 8.11 -0.87
CA VAL A 58 0.89 7.12 -1.59
C VAL A 58 1.42 6.94 -3.01
N ILE A 59 1.57 5.70 -3.46
CA ILE A 59 1.73 5.37 -4.88
C ILE A 59 0.40 4.83 -5.40
N GLU A 60 -0.11 5.42 -6.47
CA GLU A 60 -1.40 5.05 -7.07
C GLU A 60 -1.31 5.14 -8.59
N THR A 61 -1.92 4.20 -9.30
CA THR A 61 -1.92 4.14 -10.76
C THR A 61 -3.05 4.97 -11.41
N SER A 62 -4.05 5.34 -10.64
CA SER A 62 -5.17 6.16 -11.11
C SER A 62 -4.87 7.65 -10.98
N ARG A 63 -4.73 8.36 -12.11
CA ARG A 63 -4.56 9.81 -12.15
C ARG A 63 -5.61 10.55 -11.32
N THR A 64 -6.88 10.21 -11.52
CA THR A 64 -7.99 10.85 -10.78
C THR A 64 -7.81 10.73 -9.26
N ARG A 65 -7.41 9.55 -8.75
CA ARG A 65 -7.16 9.36 -7.31
C ARG A 65 -5.94 10.12 -6.83
N VAL A 66 -4.88 10.19 -7.63
CA VAL A 66 -3.70 11.01 -7.29
C VAL A 66 -4.08 12.47 -7.15
N ASP A 67 -4.85 13.01 -8.09
CA ASP A 67 -5.32 14.40 -8.04
C ASP A 67 -6.20 14.65 -6.81
N GLU A 68 -7.15 13.76 -6.52
CA GLU A 68 -7.99 13.83 -5.31
C GLU A 68 -7.17 13.79 -4.01
N LEU A 69 -6.13 12.95 -3.95
CA LEU A 69 -5.23 12.87 -2.80
C LEU A 69 -4.46 14.16 -2.59
N ARG A 70 -3.94 14.75 -3.67
CA ARG A 70 -3.20 16.01 -3.66
C ARG A 70 -4.06 17.20 -3.23
N GLU A 71 -5.30 17.26 -3.72
CA GLU A 71 -6.28 18.25 -3.29
C GLU A 71 -6.56 18.19 -1.77
N ARG A 72 -6.47 17.00 -1.18
CA ARG A 72 -6.58 16.77 0.26
C ARG A 72 -5.27 17.01 1.02
N GLY A 73 -4.21 17.46 0.34
CA GLY A 73 -2.88 17.68 0.92
C GLY A 73 -2.10 16.39 1.21
N ILE A 74 -2.51 15.26 0.63
CA ILE A 74 -1.82 13.97 0.79
C ILE A 74 -0.79 13.85 -0.33
N ARG A 75 0.45 13.52 0.04
CA ARG A 75 1.52 13.31 -0.94
C ARG A 75 1.27 12.03 -1.73
N ALA A 76 1.18 12.15 -3.05
CA ALA A 76 0.88 11.03 -3.92
C ALA A 76 1.74 11.05 -5.18
N VAL A 77 2.27 9.89 -5.55
CA VAL A 77 3.04 9.63 -6.77
C VAL A 77 2.18 8.81 -7.72
N LEU A 78 2.05 9.27 -8.95
CA LEU A 78 1.38 8.54 -10.01
C LEU A 78 2.33 7.50 -10.60
N GLY A 79 1.94 6.25 -10.60
CA GLY A 79 2.71 5.20 -11.28
C GLY A 79 2.51 3.81 -10.66
N ASN A 80 3.22 2.85 -11.26
CA ASN A 80 3.25 1.47 -10.77
C ASN A 80 4.45 1.28 -9.82
N ALA A 81 4.19 0.85 -8.60
CA ALA A 81 5.22 0.61 -7.58
C ALA A 81 6.20 -0.53 -7.92
N ALA A 82 5.91 -1.38 -8.91
CA ALA A 82 6.89 -2.33 -9.45
C ALA A 82 8.03 -1.63 -10.22
N ASN A 83 7.84 -0.37 -10.63
CA ASN A 83 8.86 0.43 -11.26
C ASN A 83 9.79 1.05 -10.19
N GLU A 84 11.08 0.82 -10.37
CA GLU A 84 12.14 1.30 -9.47
C GLU A 84 12.17 2.83 -9.34
N GLU A 85 11.96 3.57 -10.43
CA GLU A 85 11.97 5.01 -10.44
C GLU A 85 10.79 5.59 -9.65
N ILE A 86 9.60 5.00 -9.79
CA ILE A 86 8.40 5.37 -9.01
C ILE A 86 8.66 5.16 -7.50
N MET A 87 9.31 4.06 -7.12
CA MET A 87 9.69 3.82 -5.72
C MET A 87 10.70 4.83 -5.21
N ASN A 88 11.65 5.26 -6.06
CA ASN A 88 12.62 6.31 -5.70
C ASN A 88 11.92 7.66 -5.51
N LEU A 89 10.99 8.02 -6.41
CA LEU A 89 10.18 9.24 -6.31
C LEU A 89 9.36 9.30 -5.01
N ALA A 90 8.96 8.13 -4.51
CA ALA A 90 8.23 8.01 -3.25
C ALA A 90 9.15 7.88 -2.02
N HIS A 91 10.47 8.08 -2.18
CA HIS A 91 11.48 8.01 -1.12
C HIS A 91 11.46 6.68 -0.33
N LEU A 92 11.43 5.54 -1.05
CA LEU A 92 11.50 4.21 -0.44
C LEU A 92 12.73 4.05 0.45
N ASP A 93 13.86 4.64 0.09
CA ASP A 93 15.15 4.56 0.77
C ASP A 93 15.13 5.07 2.21
N CYS A 94 14.22 5.97 2.54
CA CYS A 94 14.04 6.49 3.88
C CYS A 94 12.64 6.25 4.47
N ALA A 95 11.81 5.46 3.80
CA ALA A 95 10.54 5.01 4.34
C ALA A 95 10.75 4.01 5.49
N ARG A 96 9.89 4.05 6.49
CA ARG A 96 9.90 3.09 7.59
C ARG A 96 9.09 1.85 7.27
N TRP A 97 7.96 2.02 6.60
CA TRP A 97 7.05 0.94 6.23
C TRP A 97 6.69 1.02 4.75
N LEU A 98 6.64 -0.14 4.10
CA LEU A 98 6.00 -0.33 2.81
C LEU A 98 4.72 -1.13 3.01
N LEU A 99 3.58 -0.53 2.69
CA LEU A 99 2.25 -1.08 2.93
C LEU A 99 1.56 -1.33 1.59
N LEU A 100 1.36 -2.60 1.24
CA LEU A 100 0.76 -3.00 -0.04
C LEU A 100 -0.71 -3.37 0.16
N THR A 101 -1.62 -2.56 -0.39
CA THR A 101 -3.07 -2.76 -0.28
C THR A 101 -3.75 -3.04 -1.62
N ILE A 102 -2.94 -3.22 -2.68
CA ILE A 102 -3.44 -3.60 -4.01
C ILE A 102 -4.09 -4.98 -3.99
N PRO A 103 -5.07 -5.24 -4.89
CA PRO A 103 -5.81 -6.50 -4.87
C PRO A 103 -5.07 -7.68 -5.50
N ASN A 104 -4.04 -7.44 -6.30
CA ASN A 104 -3.28 -8.47 -7.00
C ASN A 104 -2.08 -8.91 -6.17
N GLY A 105 -2.14 -10.12 -5.59
CA GLY A 105 -1.08 -10.67 -4.74
C GLY A 105 0.22 -10.96 -5.49
N TYR A 106 0.15 -11.32 -6.76
CA TYR A 106 1.35 -11.55 -7.59
C TYR A 106 2.07 -10.24 -7.89
N GLU A 107 1.36 -9.18 -8.23
CA GLU A 107 1.93 -7.85 -8.38
C GLU A 107 2.52 -7.35 -7.05
N ALA A 108 1.84 -7.58 -5.94
CA ALA A 108 2.37 -7.26 -4.61
C ALA A 108 3.69 -7.98 -4.33
N GLY A 109 3.80 -9.26 -4.70
CA GLY A 109 5.04 -10.03 -4.57
C GLY A 109 6.21 -9.46 -5.38
N GLU A 110 5.97 -9.01 -6.61
CA GLU A 110 7.00 -8.35 -7.43
C GLU A 110 7.46 -7.02 -6.81
N ILE A 111 6.53 -6.23 -6.29
CA ILE A 111 6.83 -4.98 -5.57
C ILE A 111 7.67 -5.28 -4.31
N VAL A 112 7.33 -6.32 -3.55
CA VAL A 112 8.10 -6.76 -2.38
C VAL A 112 9.53 -7.12 -2.76
N ALA A 113 9.71 -7.91 -3.82
CA ALA A 113 11.03 -8.32 -4.29
C ALA A 113 11.89 -7.11 -4.69
N CYS A 114 11.32 -6.17 -5.44
CA CYS A 114 11.99 -4.94 -5.85
C CYS A 114 12.37 -4.10 -4.62
N ALA A 115 11.45 -3.86 -3.70
CA ALA A 115 11.68 -3.09 -2.49
C ALA A 115 12.76 -3.72 -1.58
N ARG A 116 12.75 -5.04 -1.45
CA ARG A 116 13.72 -5.77 -0.62
C ARG A 116 15.14 -5.71 -1.17
N GLN A 117 15.30 -5.67 -2.49
CA GLN A 117 16.61 -5.48 -3.14
C GLN A 117 17.19 -4.09 -2.84
N LYS A 118 16.35 -3.06 -2.82
CA LYS A 118 16.78 -1.67 -2.57
C LYS A 118 16.95 -1.34 -1.09
N CYS A 119 16.00 -1.76 -0.28
CA CYS A 119 15.92 -1.47 1.15
C CYS A 119 15.78 -2.77 1.94
N PRO A 120 16.88 -3.50 2.19
CA PRO A 120 16.82 -4.80 2.87
C PRO A 120 16.17 -4.77 4.26
N SER A 121 16.18 -3.62 4.94
CA SER A 121 15.69 -3.46 6.32
C SER A 121 14.29 -2.87 6.44
N ILE A 122 13.65 -2.46 5.32
CA ILE A 122 12.33 -1.85 5.37
C ILE A 122 11.29 -2.87 5.87
N GLU A 123 10.36 -2.43 6.71
CA GLU A 123 9.26 -3.28 7.15
C GLU A 123 8.15 -3.30 6.10
N ILE A 124 7.86 -4.48 5.55
CA ILE A 124 6.91 -4.69 4.47
C ILE A 124 5.71 -5.46 4.98
N ILE A 125 4.54 -4.85 4.86
CA ILE A 125 3.25 -5.47 5.19
C ILE A 125 2.41 -5.48 3.93
N ALA A 126 1.96 -6.66 3.50
CA ALA A 126 1.20 -6.82 2.29
C ALA A 126 -0.16 -7.49 2.53
N ARG A 127 -1.13 -7.15 1.70
CA ARG A 127 -2.42 -7.80 1.66
C ARG A 127 -2.39 -8.98 0.68
N ALA A 128 -3.10 -10.05 1.04
CA ALA A 128 -3.42 -11.17 0.16
C ALA A 128 -4.90 -11.52 0.23
N HIS A 129 -5.39 -12.26 -0.76
CA HIS A 129 -6.76 -12.80 -0.82
C HIS A 129 -6.78 -14.32 -0.69
N TYR A 130 -5.71 -15.00 -1.13
CA TYR A 130 -5.62 -16.45 -1.20
C TYR A 130 -4.36 -16.96 -0.52
N ASP A 131 -4.37 -18.23 -0.12
CA ASP A 131 -3.27 -18.87 0.60
C ASP A 131 -1.99 -18.95 -0.23
N ASP A 132 -2.10 -19.20 -1.54
CA ASP A 132 -0.98 -19.21 -2.48
C ASP A 132 -0.35 -17.82 -2.65
N GLU A 133 -1.14 -16.75 -2.60
CA GLU A 133 -0.62 -15.37 -2.58
C GLU A 133 0.14 -15.09 -1.28
N VAL A 134 -0.35 -15.59 -0.12
CA VAL A 134 0.35 -15.43 1.17
C VAL A 134 1.74 -16.07 1.11
N GLU A 135 1.82 -17.31 0.60
CA GLU A 135 3.09 -18.02 0.44
C GLU A 135 4.03 -17.25 -0.51
N TYR A 136 3.53 -16.90 -1.69
CA TYR A 136 4.27 -16.19 -2.72
C TYR A 136 4.84 -14.85 -2.24
N ILE A 137 4.05 -14.03 -1.55
CA ILE A 137 4.46 -12.72 -1.04
C ILE A 137 5.47 -12.88 0.10
N THR A 138 5.27 -13.88 0.96
CA THR A 138 6.18 -14.18 2.09
C THR A 138 7.55 -14.62 1.59
N GLU A 139 7.60 -15.52 0.61
CA GLU A 139 8.86 -15.99 -0.01
C GLU A 139 9.66 -14.86 -0.66
N ARG A 140 9.00 -13.81 -1.14
CA ARG A 140 9.65 -12.62 -1.70
C ARG A 140 10.16 -11.63 -0.65
N GLY A 141 9.90 -11.88 0.62
CA GLY A 141 10.50 -11.16 1.72
C GLY A 141 9.61 -10.14 2.41
N ALA A 142 8.28 -10.24 2.30
CA ALA A 142 7.38 -9.48 3.16
C ALA A 142 7.56 -9.91 4.62
N ASN A 143 7.51 -8.94 5.54
CA ASN A 143 7.59 -9.22 6.98
C ASN A 143 6.28 -9.79 7.50
N GLN A 144 5.15 -9.28 6.97
CA GLN A 144 3.82 -9.74 7.33
C GLN A 144 2.91 -9.74 6.09
N VAL A 145 2.07 -10.77 5.98
CA VAL A 145 1.02 -10.84 4.97
C VAL A 145 -0.32 -11.00 5.65
N VAL A 146 -1.24 -10.09 5.37
CA VAL A 146 -2.58 -10.05 5.95
C VAL A 146 -3.58 -10.58 4.92
N MET A 147 -4.17 -11.72 5.19
CA MET A 147 -5.26 -12.25 4.39
C MET A 147 -6.61 -11.78 4.97
N GLY A 148 -7.32 -10.97 4.19
CA GLY A 148 -8.53 -10.29 4.66
C GLY A 148 -9.60 -11.25 5.16
N GLU A 149 -9.81 -12.36 4.47
CA GLU A 149 -10.80 -13.40 4.80
C GLU A 149 -10.51 -14.05 6.16
N ARG A 150 -9.24 -14.33 6.47
CA ARG A 150 -8.83 -14.88 7.78
C ARG A 150 -9.05 -13.87 8.90
N GLU A 151 -8.71 -12.59 8.67
CA GLU A 151 -8.89 -11.54 9.66
C GLU A 151 -10.38 -11.27 9.96
N ILE A 152 -11.23 -11.32 8.94
CA ILE A 152 -12.68 -11.22 9.12
C ILE A 152 -13.20 -12.40 9.94
N ALA A 153 -12.81 -13.63 9.60
CA ALA A 153 -13.24 -14.83 10.34
C ALA A 153 -12.76 -14.79 11.81
N ARG A 154 -11.51 -14.39 12.04
CA ARG A 154 -10.96 -14.22 13.39
C ARG A 154 -11.75 -13.19 14.20
N THR A 155 -12.01 -12.03 13.62
CA THR A 155 -12.77 -10.97 14.29
C THR A 155 -14.21 -11.40 14.61
N MET A 156 -14.86 -12.14 13.69
CA MET A 156 -16.22 -12.68 13.94
C MET A 156 -16.21 -13.68 15.11
N LEU A 157 -15.19 -14.54 15.20
CA LEU A 157 -15.06 -15.49 16.30
C LEU A 157 -14.85 -14.77 17.64
N GLU A 158 -13.97 -13.78 17.68
CA GLU A 158 -13.73 -12.98 18.89
C GLU A 158 -14.99 -12.29 19.42
N LEU A 159 -15.85 -11.78 18.50
CA LEU A 159 -17.13 -11.17 18.85
C LEU A 159 -18.13 -12.17 19.41
N ILE A 160 -18.07 -13.45 19.02
CA ILE A 160 -18.91 -14.53 19.56
C ILE A 160 -18.43 -14.94 20.95
N GLU A 161 -17.11 -15.05 21.13
CA GLU A 161 -16.48 -15.46 22.40
C GLU A 161 -16.52 -14.37 23.49
N THR A 162 -16.63 -13.10 23.07
CA THR A 162 -16.75 -11.94 23.98
C THR A 162 -18.16 -11.37 23.85
N PRO A 163 -19.16 -11.87 24.59
CA PRO A 163 -20.52 -11.31 24.53
C PRO A 163 -20.49 -9.83 24.90
N PRO A 164 -21.33 -8.98 24.28
CA PRO A 164 -21.36 -7.56 24.57
C PRO A 164 -21.60 -7.37 26.08
N ALA A 165 -20.75 -6.54 26.69
CA ALA A 165 -20.92 -6.14 28.09
C ALA A 165 -22.24 -5.36 28.22
N GLY A 166 -23.34 -6.07 28.53
CA GLY A 166 -24.65 -5.43 28.64
C GLY A 166 -25.85 -6.32 28.80
N ASP A 167 -25.72 -7.57 29.31
CA ASP A 167 -26.90 -8.31 29.81
C ASP A 167 -26.56 -9.05 31.11
N VAL A 168 -26.30 -8.27 32.16
CA VAL A 168 -26.60 -8.76 33.51
C VAL A 168 -28.10 -8.53 33.70
N ALA A 169 -28.92 -9.40 33.06
CA ALA A 169 -30.32 -9.44 33.33
C ALA A 169 -30.53 -9.84 34.80
N THR A 170 -31.02 -8.90 35.55
CA THR A 170 -31.70 -9.07 36.81
C THR A 170 -32.57 -10.36 36.80
N ALA A 171 -32.04 -11.42 37.38
CA ALA A 171 -32.84 -12.53 37.87
C ALA A 171 -33.10 -12.29 39.35
N SER A 172 -34.26 -11.77 39.65
CA SER A 172 -34.87 -11.78 40.98
C SER A 172 -35.93 -12.86 40.99
#